data_bde72c6353803fc4a31f41f61656d9c0
#
_entry.id   bde72c6353803fc4a31f41f61656d9c0
#
_cell.length_a   1.000
_cell.length_b   1.000
_cell.length_c   1.000
_cell.angle_alpha   90.00
_cell.angle_beta   90.00
_cell.angle_gamma   90.00
#
_symmetry.space_group_name_H-M   'P 1'
#
loop_
_entity.id
_entity.type
_entity.pdbx_description
1 polymer ?
#
loop_
_entity_poly.entity_id
_entity_poly.type
_entity_poly.pdbx_seq_one_letter_code
_entity_poly.pdbx_strand_id
1 'polypeptide(L)'
;MIYGYARVSTKGQAKDGNSLEVQENALRAAGAVEIYVDAFTGTKTDRPEFEKLMKQLQSGDTLIVTKLDRFARSMTQGSELVTDLIEKGIKVNILNIGMMDNTPSSKLIRNIFFSFAEFERDMIVERTQEGKTIAKQNPDFKEGRPKKYSKKQIEHALELLEKHSYKQVEDLTGISKSTLIRAKRDRG
;
A
#
# COMPACT_ATOMS: atom_id res chain seq x y z
N MET A 1 -2.48 -13.79 25.57
CA MET A 1 -1.57 -12.67 25.92
C MET A 1 -2.08 -11.34 25.36
N ILE A 2 -1.45 -10.21 25.73
CA ILE A 2 -1.80 -8.88 25.19
C ILE A 2 -0.55 -8.32 24.49
N TYR A 3 -0.65 -8.17 23.19
CA TYR A 3 0.42 -7.68 22.33
C TYR A 3 0.11 -6.26 21.84
N GLY A 4 1.15 -5.44 21.75
CA GLY A 4 1.10 -4.11 21.17
C GLY A 4 1.79 -4.06 19.81
N TYR A 5 1.30 -3.24 18.89
CA TYR A 5 2.00 -2.95 17.65
C TYR A 5 2.11 -1.44 17.43
N ALA A 6 3.33 -0.97 17.17
CA ALA A 6 3.64 0.40 16.85
C ALA A 6 4.35 0.53 15.50
N ARG A 7 4.12 1.64 14.81
CA ARG A 7 4.76 1.92 13.53
C ARG A 7 5.15 3.39 13.40
N VAL A 8 6.39 3.64 13.00
CA VAL A 8 6.90 4.99 12.75
C VAL A 8 7.53 5.12 11.38
N SER A 9 7.52 6.33 10.82
CA SER A 9 8.31 6.67 9.64
C SER A 9 9.55 7.43 10.10
N THR A 10 10.73 7.09 9.58
CA THR A 10 12.00 7.76 9.93
C THR A 10 12.01 9.26 9.63
N LYS A 11 11.15 9.75 8.72
CA LYS A 11 11.01 11.17 8.39
C LYS A 11 10.08 11.96 9.33
N GLY A 12 9.32 11.29 10.21
CA GLY A 12 8.25 11.88 11.01
C GLY A 12 8.46 11.89 12.52
N GLN A 13 9.64 11.53 13.03
CA GLN A 13 9.87 11.38 14.48
C GLN A 13 9.71 12.65 15.32
N ALA A 14 9.60 13.83 14.73
CA ALA A 14 9.79 15.07 15.49
C ALA A 14 8.58 16.03 15.59
N LYS A 15 7.46 15.84 14.91
CA LYS A 15 6.48 16.95 14.82
C LYS A 15 5.07 16.75 15.36
N ASP A 16 4.53 15.53 15.51
CA ASP A 16 3.07 15.41 15.70
C ASP A 16 2.59 14.48 16.84
N GLY A 17 3.30 14.30 17.93
CA GLY A 17 2.85 13.39 19.02
C GLY A 17 2.74 11.91 18.60
N ASN A 18 3.25 11.58 17.43
CA ASN A 18 3.30 10.23 16.83
C ASN A 18 4.68 9.56 17.03
N SER A 19 5.47 10.04 17.97
CA SER A 19 6.76 9.43 18.29
C SER A 19 6.56 7.97 18.73
N LEU A 20 7.56 7.14 18.50
CA LEU A 20 7.53 5.75 18.94
C LEU A 20 7.24 5.65 20.44
N GLU A 21 7.91 6.46 21.22
CA GLU A 21 7.77 6.52 22.69
C GLU A 21 6.32 6.79 23.12
N VAL A 22 5.63 7.74 22.48
CA VAL A 22 4.22 8.04 22.79
C VAL A 22 3.33 6.83 22.49
N GLN A 23 3.57 6.15 21.35
CA GLN A 23 2.82 4.94 21.01
C GLN A 23 3.10 3.81 22.01
N GLU A 24 4.37 3.53 22.35
CA GLU A 24 4.73 2.48 23.30
C GLU A 24 4.13 2.75 24.68
N ASN A 25 4.19 3.99 25.17
CA ASN A 25 3.61 4.36 26.45
C ASN A 25 2.09 4.14 26.46
N ALA A 26 1.40 4.53 25.39
CA ALA A 26 -0.04 4.30 25.24
C ALA A 26 -0.40 2.81 25.19
N LEU A 27 0.39 2.00 24.48
CA LEU A 27 0.21 0.55 24.39
C LEU A 27 0.43 -0.14 25.73
N ARG A 28 1.48 0.26 26.47
CA ARG A 28 1.74 -0.28 27.81
C ARG A 28 0.66 0.12 28.80
N ALA A 29 0.21 1.39 28.78
CA ALA A 29 -0.89 1.87 29.61
C ALA A 29 -2.20 1.10 29.32
N ALA A 30 -2.41 0.65 28.09
CA ALA A 30 -3.54 -0.19 27.70
C ALA A 30 -3.36 -1.68 28.02
N GLY A 31 -2.22 -2.08 28.62
CA GLY A 31 -1.97 -3.43 29.10
C GLY A 31 -1.14 -4.32 28.15
N ALA A 32 -0.51 -3.76 27.11
CA ALA A 32 0.38 -4.54 26.25
C ALA A 32 1.60 -5.03 27.04
N VAL A 33 1.83 -6.34 27.03
CA VAL A 33 2.97 -7.01 27.68
C VAL A 33 4.18 -7.01 26.76
N GLU A 34 3.96 -7.30 25.48
CA GLU A 34 4.99 -7.35 24.45
C GLU A 34 4.62 -6.40 23.30
N ILE A 35 5.57 -5.60 22.81
CA ILE A 35 5.32 -4.59 21.78
C ILE A 35 6.26 -4.85 20.59
N TYR A 36 5.66 -4.98 19.41
CA TYR A 36 6.35 -5.11 18.12
C TYR A 36 6.41 -3.76 17.42
N VAL A 37 7.57 -3.42 16.87
CA VAL A 37 7.82 -2.08 16.30
C VAL A 37 8.42 -2.19 14.91
N ASP A 38 7.75 -1.61 13.92
CA ASP A 38 8.29 -1.43 12.58
C ASP A 38 8.66 0.05 12.33
N ALA A 39 9.89 0.28 11.85
CA ALA A 39 10.37 1.59 11.44
C ALA A 39 10.57 1.63 9.92
N PHE A 40 9.92 2.58 9.24
CA PHE A 40 10.04 2.73 7.79
C PHE A 40 11.19 3.64 7.40
N THR A 41 12.11 3.11 6.58
CA THR A 41 13.12 3.90 5.88
C THR A 41 12.76 4.02 4.40
N GLY A 42 12.23 5.18 3.99
CA GLY A 42 12.02 5.48 2.58
C GLY A 42 10.91 4.66 1.89
N THR A 43 11.23 4.05 0.76
CA THR A 43 10.26 3.34 -0.11
C THR A 43 9.99 1.89 0.28
N LYS A 44 10.78 1.32 1.20
CA LYS A 44 10.57 -0.07 1.65
C LYS A 44 9.37 -0.16 2.58
N THR A 45 8.45 -1.02 2.23
CA THR A 45 7.17 -1.21 2.92
C THR A 45 7.10 -2.51 3.71
N ASP A 46 8.25 -3.17 3.89
CA ASP A 46 8.33 -4.42 4.62
C ASP A 46 8.00 -4.20 6.11
N ARG A 47 7.28 -5.11 6.68
CA ARG A 47 6.80 -5.05 8.07
C ARG A 47 7.19 -6.34 8.82
N PRO A 48 8.49 -6.60 8.99
CA PRO A 48 8.97 -7.86 9.53
C PRO A 48 8.46 -8.13 10.95
N GLU A 49 8.38 -7.10 11.78
CA GLU A 49 7.87 -7.26 13.14
C GLU A 49 6.36 -7.48 13.18
N PHE A 50 5.61 -6.84 12.28
CA PHE A 50 4.20 -7.13 12.12
C PHE A 50 3.96 -8.57 11.64
N GLU A 51 4.74 -9.05 10.69
CA GLU A 51 4.62 -10.43 10.19
C GLU A 51 4.96 -11.47 11.27
N LYS A 52 5.97 -11.19 12.11
CA LYS A 52 6.28 -12.03 13.28
C LYS A 52 5.11 -12.07 14.25
N LEU A 53 4.56 -10.88 14.58
CA LEU A 53 3.42 -10.77 15.47
C LEU A 53 2.21 -11.54 14.93
N MET A 54 1.89 -11.42 13.64
CA MET A 54 0.77 -12.15 13.02
C MET A 54 0.93 -13.67 13.08
N LYS A 55 2.16 -14.19 13.05
CA LYS A 55 2.45 -15.62 13.20
C LYS A 55 2.37 -16.10 14.66
N GLN A 56 2.61 -15.21 15.60
CA GLN A 56 2.64 -15.54 17.04
C GLN A 56 1.26 -15.49 17.68
N LEU A 57 0.36 -14.62 17.18
CA LEU A 57 -0.99 -14.45 17.72
C LEU A 57 -1.80 -15.75 17.68
N GLN A 58 -2.43 -16.07 18.81
CA GLN A 58 -3.27 -17.25 18.99
C GLN A 58 -4.67 -16.86 19.46
N SER A 59 -5.62 -17.78 19.32
CA SER A 59 -6.98 -17.59 19.83
C SER A 59 -6.96 -17.26 21.32
N GLY A 60 -7.72 -16.24 21.72
CA GLY A 60 -7.76 -15.72 23.08
C GLY A 60 -6.79 -14.55 23.33
N ASP A 61 -5.85 -14.28 22.41
CA ASP A 61 -4.95 -13.13 22.52
C ASP A 61 -5.66 -11.82 22.19
N THR A 62 -5.03 -10.71 22.60
CA THR A 62 -5.48 -9.35 22.27
C THR A 62 -4.34 -8.60 21.59
N LEU A 63 -4.62 -8.03 20.42
CA LEU A 63 -3.75 -7.08 19.74
C LEU A 63 -4.19 -5.66 20.05
N ILE A 64 -3.28 -4.80 20.50
CA ILE A 64 -3.53 -3.39 20.75
C ILE A 64 -2.74 -2.53 19.75
N VAL A 65 -3.41 -1.56 19.15
CA VAL A 65 -2.79 -0.52 18.30
C VAL A 65 -3.32 0.84 18.68
N THR A 66 -2.51 1.88 18.53
CA THR A 66 -2.93 3.24 18.90
C THR A 66 -3.99 3.81 17.96
N LYS A 67 -3.85 3.53 16.65
CA LYS A 67 -4.77 3.99 15.59
C LYS A 67 -4.80 2.96 14.46
N LEU A 68 -5.87 2.96 13.68
CA LEU A 68 -6.04 2.04 12.54
C LEU A 68 -4.94 2.21 11.47
N ASP A 69 -4.49 3.45 11.21
CA ASP A 69 -3.44 3.75 10.24
C ASP A 69 -2.05 3.23 10.63
N ARG A 70 -1.83 2.86 11.88
CA ARG A 70 -0.62 2.17 12.35
C ARG A 70 -0.60 0.70 11.93
N PHE A 71 -1.75 0.13 11.83
CA PHE A 71 -2.01 -1.27 11.61
C PHE A 71 -2.26 -1.60 10.12
N ALA A 72 -2.98 -0.72 9.40
CA ALA A 72 -3.32 -0.88 7.99
C ALA A 72 -2.97 0.37 7.17
N ARG A 73 -2.91 0.24 5.85
CA ARG A 73 -2.62 1.34 4.90
C ARG A 73 -3.87 1.97 4.33
N SER A 74 -5.00 1.27 4.40
CA SER A 74 -6.32 1.75 3.98
C SER A 74 -7.37 1.23 4.95
N MET A 75 -8.54 1.84 4.93
CA MET A 75 -9.68 1.39 5.72
C MET A 75 -10.10 -0.04 5.31
N THR A 76 -10.10 -0.33 4.01
CA THR A 76 -10.40 -1.67 3.47
C THR A 76 -9.48 -2.73 4.05
N GLN A 77 -8.16 -2.53 3.92
CA GLN A 77 -7.18 -3.46 4.47
C GLN A 77 -7.30 -3.61 6.00
N GLY A 78 -7.58 -2.50 6.70
CA GLY A 78 -7.77 -2.52 8.14
C GLY A 78 -8.99 -3.33 8.57
N SER A 79 -10.11 -3.15 7.88
CA SER A 79 -11.34 -3.90 8.12
C SER A 79 -11.19 -5.39 7.87
N GLU A 80 -10.60 -5.76 6.74
CA GLU A 80 -10.32 -7.17 6.40
C GLU A 80 -9.45 -7.82 7.48
N LEU A 81 -8.34 -7.17 7.83
CA LEU A 81 -7.39 -7.69 8.81
C LEU A 81 -8.00 -7.82 10.22
N VAL A 82 -8.81 -6.85 10.67
CA VAL A 82 -9.56 -6.94 11.93
C VAL A 82 -10.54 -8.10 11.88
N THR A 83 -11.24 -8.29 10.78
CA THR A 83 -12.18 -9.40 10.62
C THR A 83 -11.48 -10.74 10.70
N ASP A 84 -10.38 -10.93 9.96
CA ASP A 84 -9.59 -12.16 9.97
C ASP A 84 -9.08 -12.52 11.37
N LEU A 85 -8.62 -11.50 12.12
CA LEU A 85 -8.14 -11.71 13.49
C LEU A 85 -9.29 -12.15 14.43
N ILE A 86 -10.44 -11.49 14.33
CA ILE A 86 -11.61 -11.83 15.16
C ILE A 86 -12.13 -13.23 14.82
N GLU A 87 -12.14 -13.63 13.55
CA GLU A 87 -12.51 -14.99 13.13
C GLU A 87 -11.56 -16.05 13.67
N LYS A 88 -10.29 -15.70 13.87
CA LYS A 88 -9.29 -16.54 14.56
C LYS A 88 -9.42 -16.50 16.08
N GLY A 89 -10.41 -15.82 16.64
CA GLY A 89 -10.62 -15.70 18.08
C GLY A 89 -9.69 -14.70 18.77
N ILE A 90 -9.04 -13.80 18.03
CA ILE A 90 -8.16 -12.76 18.54
C ILE A 90 -8.96 -11.46 18.69
N LYS A 91 -8.83 -10.78 19.82
CA LYS A 91 -9.44 -9.48 20.05
C LYS A 91 -8.52 -8.38 19.52
N VAL A 92 -9.08 -7.32 18.95
CA VAL A 92 -8.32 -6.18 18.46
C VAL A 92 -8.78 -4.91 19.17
N ASN A 93 -7.88 -4.26 19.92
CA ASN A 93 -8.16 -2.99 20.59
C ASN A 93 -7.48 -1.85 19.84
N ILE A 94 -8.25 -1.01 19.18
CA ILE A 94 -7.76 0.19 18.50
C ILE A 94 -8.08 1.36 19.42
N LEU A 95 -7.07 1.95 20.07
CA LEU A 95 -7.26 2.85 21.21
C LEU A 95 -8.15 4.06 20.92
N ASN A 96 -8.16 4.55 19.68
CA ASN A 96 -9.05 5.67 19.28
C ASN A 96 -10.45 5.24 18.80
N ILE A 97 -10.74 3.93 18.76
CA ILE A 97 -12.03 3.39 18.30
C ILE A 97 -12.67 2.52 19.39
N GLY A 98 -11.88 1.64 20.00
CA GLY A 98 -12.31 0.73 21.04
C GLY A 98 -11.97 -0.74 20.75
N MET A 99 -12.48 -1.62 21.61
CA MET A 99 -12.29 -3.07 21.49
C MET A 99 -13.18 -3.63 20.39
N MET A 100 -12.57 -4.44 19.52
CA MET A 100 -13.24 -5.20 18.48
C MET A 100 -13.10 -6.68 18.75
N ASP A 101 -14.22 -7.33 18.88
CA ASP A 101 -14.35 -8.76 19.18
C ASP A 101 -15.56 -9.37 18.41
N ASN A 102 -16.02 -10.52 18.82
CA ASN A 102 -17.13 -11.20 18.17
C ASN A 102 -18.53 -10.78 18.68
N THR A 103 -18.62 -9.68 19.43
CA THR A 103 -19.90 -9.15 19.91
C THR A 103 -20.73 -8.48 18.80
N PRO A 104 -22.07 -8.42 18.96
CA PRO A 104 -22.93 -7.72 17.99
C PRO A 104 -22.52 -6.25 17.77
N SER A 105 -22.12 -5.54 18.83
CA SER A 105 -21.65 -4.15 18.77
C SER A 105 -20.38 -4.02 17.92
N SER A 106 -19.42 -4.91 18.12
CA SER A 106 -18.20 -4.94 17.30
C SER A 106 -18.49 -5.25 15.83
N LYS A 107 -19.46 -6.15 15.56
CA LYS A 107 -19.91 -6.43 14.18
C LYS A 107 -20.51 -5.18 13.52
N LEU A 108 -21.34 -4.43 14.25
CA LEU A 108 -21.90 -3.18 13.74
C LEU A 108 -20.81 -2.16 13.41
N ILE A 109 -19.86 -1.96 14.30
CA ILE A 109 -18.72 -1.04 14.09
C ILE A 109 -17.92 -1.47 12.86
N ARG A 110 -17.60 -2.75 12.71
CA ARG A 110 -16.89 -3.28 11.52
C ARG A 110 -17.66 -3.02 10.24
N ASN A 111 -18.97 -3.26 10.22
CA ASN A 111 -19.79 -3.01 9.04
C ASN A 111 -19.79 -1.53 8.64
N ILE A 112 -19.81 -0.61 9.62
CA ILE A 112 -19.65 0.82 9.37
C ILE A 112 -18.28 1.11 8.73
N PHE A 113 -17.20 0.50 9.22
CA PHE A 113 -15.87 0.67 8.63
C PHE A 113 -15.78 0.10 7.22
N PHE A 114 -16.38 -1.06 6.95
CA PHE A 114 -16.44 -1.61 5.60
C PHE A 114 -17.19 -0.69 4.64
N SER A 115 -18.36 -0.21 5.03
CA SER A 115 -19.15 0.72 4.22
C SER A 115 -18.39 2.02 3.96
N PHE A 116 -17.67 2.53 4.95
CA PHE A 116 -16.86 3.73 4.79
C PHE A 116 -15.65 3.51 3.86
N ALA A 117 -15.00 2.35 3.95
CA ALA A 117 -13.90 1.97 3.07
C ALA A 117 -14.33 1.79 1.62
N GLU A 118 -15.51 1.22 1.39
CA GLU A 118 -16.13 1.10 0.09
C GLU A 118 -16.48 2.47 -0.49
N PHE A 119 -17.13 3.32 0.28
CA PHE A 119 -17.43 4.70 -0.10
C PHE A 119 -16.16 5.50 -0.47
N GLU A 120 -15.10 5.42 0.34
CA GLU A 120 -13.83 6.11 0.04
C GLU A 120 -13.24 5.64 -1.29
N ARG A 121 -13.30 4.32 -1.56
CA ARG A 121 -12.84 3.74 -2.82
C ARG A 121 -13.65 4.25 -4.01
N ASP A 122 -14.97 4.28 -3.87
CA ASP A 122 -15.87 4.73 -4.93
C ASP A 122 -15.66 6.20 -5.23
N MET A 123 -15.48 7.04 -4.20
CA MET A 123 -15.15 8.45 -4.35
C MET A 123 -13.82 8.69 -5.07
N ILE A 124 -12.82 7.83 -4.85
CA ILE A 124 -11.53 7.90 -5.57
C ILE A 124 -11.72 7.54 -7.04
N VAL A 125 -12.51 6.49 -7.33
CA VAL A 125 -12.82 6.07 -8.70
C VAL A 125 -13.58 7.18 -9.43
N GLU A 126 -14.64 7.73 -8.84
CA GLU A 126 -15.45 8.80 -9.39
C GLU A 126 -14.57 10.03 -9.72
N ARG A 127 -13.81 10.53 -8.77
CA ARG A 127 -12.89 11.67 -8.98
C ARG A 127 -11.86 11.39 -10.08
N THR A 128 -11.38 10.15 -10.18
CA THR A 128 -10.43 9.75 -11.24
C THR A 128 -11.11 9.77 -12.61
N GLN A 129 -12.35 9.29 -12.71
CA GLN A 129 -13.12 9.31 -13.96
C GLN A 129 -13.47 10.73 -14.40
N GLU A 130 -13.88 11.58 -13.47
CA GLU A 130 -14.11 13.01 -13.73
C GLU A 130 -12.85 13.69 -14.25
N GLY A 131 -11.71 13.50 -13.57
CA GLY A 131 -10.43 14.02 -13.99
C GLY A 131 -10.01 13.53 -15.38
N LYS A 132 -10.25 12.26 -15.71
CA LYS A 132 -10.03 11.72 -17.06
C LYS A 132 -10.95 12.34 -18.10
N THR A 133 -12.21 12.56 -17.75
CA THR A 133 -13.19 13.18 -18.66
C THR A 133 -12.77 14.61 -19.00
N ILE A 134 -12.33 15.39 -18.01
CA ILE A 134 -11.80 16.74 -18.21
C ILE A 134 -10.51 16.69 -19.04
N ALA A 135 -9.59 15.80 -18.74
CA ALA A 135 -8.34 15.65 -19.47
C ALA A 135 -8.55 15.29 -20.95
N LYS A 136 -9.54 14.47 -21.27
CA LYS A 136 -9.90 14.07 -22.65
C LYS A 136 -10.45 15.22 -23.50
N GLN A 137 -10.87 16.32 -22.88
CA GLN A 137 -11.28 17.54 -23.62
C GLN A 137 -10.06 18.27 -24.23
N ASN A 138 -8.85 17.98 -23.74
CA ASN A 138 -7.63 18.52 -24.34
C ASN A 138 -7.22 17.66 -25.55
N PRO A 139 -7.12 18.23 -26.77
CA PRO A 139 -6.73 17.49 -27.98
C PRO A 139 -5.37 16.79 -27.89
N ASP A 140 -4.48 17.32 -27.07
CA ASP A 140 -3.12 16.77 -26.86
C ASP A 140 -3.07 15.69 -25.79
N PHE A 141 -4.18 15.41 -25.11
CA PHE A 141 -4.23 14.40 -24.05
C PHE A 141 -4.08 12.99 -24.64
N LYS A 142 -3.10 12.25 -24.09
CA LYS A 142 -2.88 10.82 -24.39
C LYS A 142 -2.97 10.02 -23.13
N GLU A 143 -3.93 9.11 -23.07
CA GLU A 143 -4.09 8.19 -21.95
C GLU A 143 -2.94 7.17 -21.93
N GLY A 144 -2.44 6.87 -20.73
CA GLY A 144 -1.41 5.88 -20.50
C GLY A 144 -0.01 6.47 -20.26
N ARG A 145 0.97 5.57 -20.19
CA ARG A 145 2.36 5.98 -19.94
C ARG A 145 2.93 6.68 -21.17
N PRO A 146 3.55 7.87 -21.03
CA PRO A 146 4.24 8.53 -22.14
C PRO A 146 5.26 7.61 -22.81
N LYS A 147 5.35 7.68 -24.13
CA LYS A 147 6.34 6.92 -24.87
C LYS A 147 7.74 7.38 -24.49
N LYS A 148 8.59 6.47 -24.02
CA LYS A 148 9.96 6.76 -23.59
C LYS A 148 10.85 7.22 -24.77
N TYR A 149 10.54 6.74 -25.98
CA TYR A 149 11.31 7.02 -27.19
C TYR A 149 10.39 7.61 -28.25
N SER A 150 10.88 8.60 -28.99
CA SER A 150 10.19 9.20 -30.14
C SER A 150 10.10 8.21 -31.31
N LYS A 151 9.18 8.47 -32.26
CA LYS A 151 9.09 7.67 -33.49
C LYS A 151 10.42 7.67 -34.25
N LYS A 152 11.09 8.81 -34.39
CA LYS A 152 12.39 8.92 -35.07
C LYS A 152 13.48 8.06 -34.41
N GLN A 153 13.53 8.02 -33.08
CA GLN A 153 14.50 7.17 -32.37
C GLN A 153 14.24 5.69 -32.60
N ILE A 154 12.98 5.28 -32.60
CA ILE A 154 12.60 3.88 -32.89
C ILE A 154 12.91 3.54 -34.34
N GLU A 155 12.60 4.39 -35.32
CA GLU A 155 12.91 4.18 -36.74
C GLU A 155 14.41 4.01 -36.96
N HIS A 156 15.22 4.91 -36.45
CA HIS A 156 16.67 4.82 -36.50
C HIS A 156 17.20 3.51 -35.89
N ALA A 157 16.66 3.12 -34.75
CA ALA A 157 17.07 1.86 -34.10
C ALA A 157 16.65 0.61 -34.92
N LEU A 158 15.52 0.68 -35.63
CA LEU A 158 15.10 -0.39 -36.54
C LEU A 158 15.99 -0.48 -37.81
N GLU A 159 16.46 0.66 -38.34
CA GLU A 159 17.44 0.69 -39.43
C GLU A 159 18.78 0.07 -39.02
N LEU A 160 19.25 0.34 -37.81
CA LEU A 160 20.45 -0.27 -37.25
C LEU A 160 20.33 -1.81 -37.14
N LEU A 161 19.12 -2.36 -36.92
CA LEU A 161 18.89 -3.80 -36.87
C LEU A 161 19.10 -4.51 -38.22
N GLU A 162 19.21 -3.79 -39.34
CA GLU A 162 19.56 -4.39 -40.65
C GLU A 162 21.03 -4.84 -40.71
N LYS A 163 21.89 -4.19 -39.89
CA LYS A 163 23.35 -4.41 -39.89
C LYS A 163 23.91 -4.91 -38.57
N HIS A 164 23.13 -4.81 -37.50
CA HIS A 164 23.54 -5.10 -36.12
C HIS A 164 22.57 -6.05 -35.42
N SER A 165 23.08 -6.81 -34.43
CA SER A 165 22.25 -7.65 -33.58
C SER A 165 21.44 -6.80 -32.59
N TYR A 166 20.34 -7.36 -32.08
CA TYR A 166 19.50 -6.68 -31.06
C TYR A 166 20.31 -6.19 -29.86
N LYS A 167 21.30 -6.94 -29.41
CA LYS A 167 22.17 -6.57 -28.29
C LYS A 167 23.01 -5.34 -28.62
N GLN A 168 23.64 -5.34 -29.79
CA GLN A 168 24.43 -4.19 -30.27
C GLN A 168 23.59 -2.93 -30.45
N VAL A 169 22.36 -3.05 -30.97
CA VAL A 169 21.45 -1.89 -31.10
C VAL A 169 20.97 -1.41 -29.74
N GLU A 170 20.73 -2.31 -28.77
CA GLU A 170 20.41 -1.92 -27.39
C GLU A 170 21.58 -1.16 -26.75
N ASP A 171 22.80 -1.61 -26.91
CA ASP A 171 24.00 -0.94 -26.39
C ASP A 171 24.23 0.43 -27.04
N LEU A 172 23.94 0.59 -28.33
CA LEU A 172 24.11 1.85 -29.08
C LEU A 172 23.00 2.87 -28.80
N THR A 173 21.76 2.42 -28.65
CA THR A 173 20.59 3.31 -28.62
C THR A 173 19.95 3.43 -27.23
N GLY A 174 20.28 2.54 -26.30
CA GLY A 174 19.62 2.41 -25.00
C GLY A 174 18.19 1.89 -25.08
N ILE A 175 17.72 1.44 -26.26
CA ILE A 175 16.38 0.90 -26.48
C ILE A 175 16.40 -0.59 -26.28
N SER A 176 15.67 -1.09 -25.27
CA SER A 176 15.70 -2.50 -24.92
C SER A 176 15.26 -3.42 -26.07
N LYS A 177 15.87 -4.60 -26.13
CA LYS A 177 15.55 -5.66 -27.11
C LYS A 177 14.03 -5.91 -27.20
N SER A 178 13.32 -5.95 -26.07
CA SER A 178 11.87 -6.17 -26.03
C SER A 178 11.09 -5.04 -26.72
N THR A 179 11.54 -3.79 -26.58
CA THR A 179 10.97 -2.64 -27.27
C THR A 179 11.22 -2.70 -28.78
N LEU A 180 12.43 -3.07 -29.19
CA LEU A 180 12.79 -3.21 -30.60
C LEU A 180 12.00 -4.34 -31.29
N ILE A 181 11.83 -5.49 -30.64
CA ILE A 181 11.02 -6.59 -31.16
C ILE A 181 9.56 -6.17 -31.36
N ARG A 182 8.99 -5.47 -30.37
CA ARG A 182 7.61 -4.95 -30.47
C ARG A 182 7.48 -3.95 -31.60
N ALA A 183 8.40 -2.98 -31.69
CA ALA A 183 8.40 -1.98 -32.74
C ALA A 183 8.55 -2.56 -34.15
N LYS A 184 9.37 -3.61 -34.29
CA LYS A 184 9.54 -4.34 -35.57
C LYS A 184 8.25 -5.05 -35.98
N ARG A 185 7.56 -5.68 -35.02
CA ARG A 185 6.27 -6.35 -35.26
C ARG A 185 5.16 -5.34 -35.65
N ASP A 186 5.14 -4.15 -35.01
CA ASP A 186 4.12 -3.13 -35.26
C ASP A 186 4.37 -2.38 -36.58
N ARG A 187 5.52 -2.58 -37.27
CA ARG A 187 5.88 -2.01 -38.58
C ARG A 187 5.55 -2.96 -39.76
N GLY A 188 5.48 -4.26 -39.52
CA GLY A 188 5.13 -5.27 -40.53
C GLY A 188 3.68 -5.64 -40.49
#